data_e673b080739577e570a5ec09c90641f5
#
_entry.id   e673b080739577e570a5ec09c90641f5
#
_cell.length_a   1.000
_cell.length_b   1.000
_cell.length_c   1.000
_cell.angle_alpha   90.00
_cell.angle_beta   90.00
_cell.angle_gamma   90.00
#
_symmetry.space_group_name_H-M   'P 1'
#
loop_
_entity.id
_entity.type
_entity.pdbx_description
1 polymer ?
#
loop_
_entity_poly.entity_id
_entity_poly.type
_entity_poly.pdbx_seq_one_letter_code
_entity_poly.pdbx_strand_id
1 'polypeptide(L)'
;FKTADATIVIGANDVLNPAANTAEGTPIYGMPVLDVADCKNIFIFNYDLKPGYAGVDNPIYTRENGVHLYLGNAQETLQKFIADMDKPVETTTEVKTEKTEAKPVEVKTETNYAASLNGAKEVIIVPGYGMAIAQAQHLVKQLADKLAAGGTKVKYAIHPVAGRMPGHMNVLLCEADVDYEDLYEMDDINSEFKTADATIVIGANDVLNP
;
A
#
# COMPACT_ATOMS: atom_id res chain seq x y z
N PHE A 1 12.83 1.36 -2.87
CA PHE A 1 11.79 1.65 -3.88
C PHE A 1 12.35 1.83 -5.30
N LYS A 2 13.53 2.42 -5.48
CA LYS A 2 14.12 2.67 -6.82
C LYS A 2 14.33 1.43 -7.67
N THR A 3 14.51 0.28 -7.06
CA THR A 3 14.76 -1.01 -7.72
C THR A 3 13.55 -1.94 -7.69
N ALA A 4 12.48 -1.57 -6.99
CA ALA A 4 11.25 -2.32 -6.93
C ALA A 4 10.45 -2.16 -8.24
N ASP A 5 9.93 -3.27 -8.77
CA ASP A 5 9.10 -3.25 -9.97
C ASP A 5 7.69 -2.74 -9.69
N ALA A 6 7.16 -2.98 -8.49
CA ALA A 6 5.86 -2.51 -8.05
C ALA A 6 5.77 -2.31 -6.55
N THR A 7 4.95 -1.35 -6.12
CA THR A 7 4.55 -1.10 -4.72
C THR A 7 3.04 -1.09 -4.64
N ILE A 8 2.45 -1.85 -3.71
CA ILE A 8 1.00 -1.85 -3.47
C ILE A 8 0.72 -1.14 -2.15
N VAL A 9 -0.13 -0.12 -2.19
CA VAL A 9 -0.50 0.72 -1.05
C VAL A 9 -1.97 0.48 -0.72
N ILE A 10 -2.30 0.15 0.54
CA ILE A 10 -3.68 -0.03 0.97
C ILE A 10 -3.96 0.81 2.22
N GLY A 11 -4.74 1.89 2.06
CA GLY A 11 -5.19 2.78 3.12
C GLY A 11 -4.08 3.64 3.75
N ALA A 12 -2.91 3.77 3.15
CA ALA A 12 -1.84 4.64 3.63
C ALA A 12 -1.88 5.99 2.92
N ASN A 13 -1.67 7.08 3.67
CA ASN A 13 -1.55 8.43 3.13
C ASN A 13 -0.32 9.14 3.70
N ASP A 14 -0.40 9.64 4.94
CA ASP A 14 0.63 10.51 5.51
C ASP A 14 2.01 9.85 5.62
N VAL A 15 2.07 8.56 5.98
CA VAL A 15 3.35 7.80 6.13
C VAL A 15 4.11 7.57 4.82
N LEU A 16 3.48 7.87 3.70
CA LEU A 16 4.07 7.76 2.35
C LEU A 16 4.19 9.13 1.69
N ASN A 17 3.70 10.18 2.35
CA ASN A 17 3.57 11.50 1.76
C ASN A 17 4.93 12.19 1.66
N PRO A 18 5.53 12.36 0.47
CA PRO A 18 6.82 12.99 0.30
C PRO A 18 6.84 14.48 0.70
N ALA A 19 5.65 15.11 0.87
CA ALA A 19 5.54 16.46 1.41
C ALA A 19 6.13 16.57 2.83
N ALA A 20 6.24 15.48 3.59
CA ALA A 20 6.92 15.45 4.87
C ALA A 20 8.38 15.95 4.80
N ASN A 21 9.03 15.77 3.67
CA ASN A 21 10.42 16.20 3.47
C ASN A 21 10.54 17.64 2.98
N THR A 22 9.47 18.26 2.46
CA THR A 22 9.57 19.53 1.71
C THR A 22 8.57 20.60 2.13
N ALA A 23 7.44 20.24 2.74
CA ALA A 23 6.36 21.18 3.05
C ALA A 23 6.56 21.85 4.42
N GLU A 24 7.57 22.71 4.53
CA GLU A 24 7.84 23.49 5.74
C GLU A 24 6.58 24.24 6.25
N GLY A 25 6.36 24.24 7.55
CA GLY A 25 5.21 24.90 8.19
C GLY A 25 3.91 24.10 8.16
N THR A 26 3.92 22.88 7.65
CA THR A 26 2.77 21.94 7.72
C THR A 26 2.93 20.93 8.85
N PRO A 27 1.82 20.35 9.37
CA PRO A 27 1.89 19.36 10.45
C PRO A 27 2.69 18.10 10.08
N ILE A 28 2.84 17.78 8.80
CA ILE A 28 3.56 16.60 8.32
C ILE A 28 5.08 16.82 8.21
N TYR A 29 5.55 18.07 8.22
CA TYR A 29 6.97 18.38 7.97
C TYR A 29 7.89 17.75 9.01
N GLY A 30 8.93 17.05 8.54
CA GLY A 30 9.91 16.35 9.39
C GLY A 30 9.46 15.00 9.92
N MET A 31 8.26 14.53 9.56
CA MET A 31 7.83 13.18 9.91
C MET A 31 8.62 12.14 9.11
N PRO A 32 9.06 11.04 9.75
CA PRO A 32 9.62 9.90 9.02
C PRO A 32 8.57 9.31 8.06
N VAL A 33 8.94 9.16 6.81
CA VAL A 33 8.06 8.57 5.79
C VAL A 33 8.75 7.45 5.04
N LEU A 34 7.95 6.56 4.45
CA LEU A 34 8.43 5.52 3.56
C LEU A 34 8.61 6.10 2.16
N ASP A 35 9.78 5.95 1.55
CA ASP A 35 10.14 6.50 0.24
C ASP A 35 9.46 5.76 -0.94
N VAL A 36 8.16 5.48 -0.81
CA VAL A 36 7.35 4.77 -1.82
C VAL A 36 7.35 5.49 -3.16
N ALA A 37 7.45 6.83 -3.13
CA ALA A 37 7.52 7.67 -4.32
C ALA A 37 8.69 7.29 -5.27
N ASP A 38 9.72 6.64 -4.78
CA ASP A 38 10.85 6.16 -5.57
C ASP A 38 10.55 4.89 -6.39
N CYS A 39 9.43 4.22 -6.11
CA CYS A 39 9.04 3.01 -6.83
C CYS A 39 8.50 3.32 -8.23
N LYS A 40 8.74 2.40 -9.18
CA LYS A 40 8.26 2.52 -10.57
C LYS A 40 6.74 2.40 -10.66
N ASN A 41 6.18 1.38 -10.00
CA ASN A 41 4.74 1.12 -9.99
C ASN A 41 4.23 1.09 -8.55
N ILE A 42 3.19 1.87 -8.27
CA ILE A 42 2.58 2.01 -6.95
C ILE A 42 1.09 1.68 -7.08
N PHE A 43 0.63 0.65 -6.39
CA PHE A 43 -0.77 0.25 -6.33
C PHE A 43 -1.36 0.76 -5.02
N ILE A 44 -2.37 1.62 -5.09
CA ILE A 44 -2.93 2.30 -3.93
C ILE A 44 -4.37 1.85 -3.72
N PHE A 45 -4.62 1.21 -2.58
CA PHE A 45 -5.94 0.80 -2.11
C PHE A 45 -6.34 1.73 -0.96
N ASN A 46 -7.13 2.74 -1.26
CA ASN A 46 -7.64 3.70 -0.28
C ASN A 46 -9.14 3.86 -0.41
N TYR A 47 -9.81 4.27 0.68
CA TYR A 47 -11.24 4.54 0.64
C TYR A 47 -11.53 5.73 -0.29
N ASP A 48 -10.75 6.81 -0.16
CA ASP A 48 -10.77 7.99 -1.02
C ASP A 48 -9.35 8.59 -1.15
N LEU A 49 -9.22 9.70 -1.85
CA LEU A 49 -7.95 10.43 -2.05
C LEU A 49 -7.82 11.68 -1.20
N LYS A 50 -8.70 11.86 -0.20
CA LYS A 50 -8.63 13.01 0.68
C LYS A 50 -7.32 13.03 1.48
N PRO A 51 -6.86 14.21 1.90
CA PRO A 51 -5.74 14.31 2.81
C PRO A 51 -5.92 13.41 4.02
N GLY A 52 -4.81 12.87 4.53
CA GLY A 52 -4.80 12.12 5.77
C GLY A 52 -5.02 13.02 6.99
N TYR A 53 -4.67 12.53 8.16
CA TYR A 53 -4.84 13.26 9.42
C TYR A 53 -4.07 14.60 9.45
N ALA A 54 -2.92 14.65 8.82
CA ALA A 54 -2.11 15.87 8.70
C ALA A 54 -2.76 16.96 7.84
N GLY A 55 -3.84 16.67 7.11
CA GLY A 55 -4.54 17.62 6.26
C GLY A 55 -3.74 18.10 5.05
N VAL A 56 -2.68 17.39 4.68
CA VAL A 56 -1.78 17.74 3.57
C VAL A 56 -2.01 16.79 2.41
N ASP A 57 -2.25 17.34 1.21
CA ASP A 57 -2.41 16.55 -0.01
C ASP A 57 -1.17 15.69 -0.28
N ASN A 58 -1.38 14.44 -0.74
CA ASN A 58 -0.30 13.56 -1.08
C ASN A 58 0.02 13.61 -2.57
N PRO A 59 1.20 14.14 -2.97
CA PRO A 59 1.57 14.28 -4.38
C PRO A 59 1.66 12.95 -5.14
N ILE A 60 1.81 11.81 -4.45
CA ILE A 60 1.84 10.49 -5.09
C ILE A 60 0.54 10.24 -5.85
N TYR A 61 -0.61 10.69 -5.34
CA TYR A 61 -1.93 10.43 -5.96
C TYR A 61 -2.13 11.13 -7.31
N THR A 62 -1.37 12.19 -7.57
CA THR A 62 -1.43 12.98 -8.81
C THR A 62 -0.29 12.65 -9.77
N ARG A 63 0.56 11.68 -9.45
CA ARG A 63 1.65 11.24 -10.30
C ARG A 63 1.10 10.64 -11.60
N GLU A 64 1.57 11.13 -12.77
CA GLU A 64 1.03 10.77 -14.08
C GLU A 64 1.31 9.32 -14.49
N ASN A 65 2.42 8.72 -14.06
CA ASN A 65 2.85 7.39 -14.49
C ASN A 65 3.17 6.48 -13.30
N GLY A 66 2.78 5.22 -13.43
CA GLY A 66 3.12 4.18 -12.46
C GLY A 66 2.34 4.26 -11.14
N VAL A 67 1.21 4.97 -11.07
CA VAL A 67 0.29 4.94 -9.94
C VAL A 67 -1.06 4.37 -10.37
N HIS A 68 -1.52 3.36 -9.65
CA HIS A 68 -2.74 2.61 -9.91
C HIS A 68 -3.64 2.70 -8.69
N LEU A 69 -4.82 3.34 -8.84
CA LEU A 69 -5.73 3.65 -7.74
C LEU A 69 -6.89 2.65 -7.68
N TYR A 70 -7.07 2.02 -6.52
CA TYR A 70 -8.18 1.14 -6.18
C TYR A 70 -8.97 1.78 -5.03
N LEU A 71 -10.04 2.51 -5.36
CA LEU A 71 -10.79 3.29 -4.37
C LEU A 71 -12.00 2.52 -3.86
N GLY A 72 -12.27 2.64 -2.56
CA GLY A 72 -13.38 1.99 -1.87
C GLY A 72 -12.96 1.18 -0.65
N ASN A 73 -13.82 0.25 -0.22
CA ASN A 73 -13.53 -0.64 0.90
C ASN A 73 -12.32 -1.53 0.61
N ALA A 74 -11.29 -1.48 1.47
CA ALA A 74 -10.04 -2.20 1.27
C ALA A 74 -10.24 -3.74 1.18
N GLN A 75 -11.21 -4.30 1.91
CA GLN A 75 -11.51 -5.72 1.86
C GLN A 75 -12.04 -6.13 0.48
N GLU A 76 -13.00 -5.38 -0.07
CA GLU A 76 -13.61 -5.66 -1.37
C GLU A 76 -12.61 -5.48 -2.52
N THR A 77 -11.88 -4.37 -2.50
CA THR A 77 -10.89 -4.05 -3.54
C THR A 77 -9.74 -5.03 -3.54
N LEU A 78 -9.27 -5.47 -2.36
CA LEU A 78 -8.20 -6.45 -2.24
C LEU A 78 -8.66 -7.86 -2.65
N GLN A 79 -9.88 -8.27 -2.31
CA GLN A 79 -10.45 -9.54 -2.78
C GLN A 79 -10.50 -9.59 -4.31
N LYS A 80 -10.99 -8.51 -4.94
CA LYS A 80 -11.01 -8.40 -6.41
C LYS A 80 -9.59 -8.48 -6.99
N PHE A 81 -8.64 -7.76 -6.40
CA PHE A 81 -7.25 -7.76 -6.84
C PHE A 81 -6.62 -9.15 -6.80
N ILE A 82 -6.82 -9.89 -5.69
CA ILE A 82 -6.33 -11.27 -5.53
C ILE A 82 -6.94 -12.20 -6.59
N ALA A 83 -8.24 -12.05 -6.86
CA ALA A 83 -8.91 -12.84 -7.90
C ALA A 83 -8.42 -12.51 -9.32
N ASP A 84 -8.05 -11.24 -9.55
CA ASP A 84 -7.53 -10.79 -10.85
C ASP A 84 -6.07 -11.23 -11.10
N MET A 85 -5.31 -11.58 -10.06
CA MET A 85 -3.95 -12.15 -10.21
C MET A 85 -3.92 -13.47 -11.01
N ASP A 86 -5.00 -14.25 -10.96
CA ASP A 86 -5.09 -15.53 -11.68
C ASP A 86 -5.54 -15.37 -13.14
N LYS A 87 -5.96 -14.17 -13.52
CA LYS A 87 -6.42 -13.90 -14.89
C LYS A 87 -5.24 -13.53 -15.79
N PRO A 88 -5.25 -13.96 -17.06
CA PRO A 88 -4.27 -13.48 -18.04
C PRO A 88 -4.38 -11.95 -18.16
N VAL A 89 -3.26 -11.31 -18.52
CA VAL A 89 -3.19 -9.86 -18.75
C VAL A 89 -4.05 -9.53 -19.98
N GLU A 90 -5.34 -9.26 -19.78
CA GLU A 90 -6.22 -8.76 -20.83
C GLU A 90 -6.33 -7.25 -20.74
N THR A 91 -6.00 -6.57 -21.83
CA THR A 91 -6.18 -5.12 -21.98
C THR A 91 -7.66 -4.86 -22.33
N THR A 92 -8.51 -4.71 -21.33
CA THR A 92 -9.93 -4.42 -21.58
C THR A 92 -10.24 -2.99 -21.18
N THR A 93 -10.72 -2.22 -22.13
CA THR A 93 -11.19 -0.85 -21.99
C THR A 93 -12.69 -0.89 -21.67
N GLU A 94 -13.09 -0.70 -20.41
CA GLU A 94 -14.48 -0.30 -20.12
C GLU A 94 -14.55 0.60 -18.87
N VAL A 95 -15.09 1.80 -19.13
CA VAL A 95 -15.39 2.84 -18.13
C VAL A 95 -16.81 2.63 -17.61
N LYS A 96 -17.03 2.44 -16.31
CA LYS A 96 -18.32 2.70 -15.68
C LYS A 96 -18.19 3.86 -14.70
N THR A 97 -18.76 4.96 -15.12
CA THR A 97 -18.93 6.19 -14.34
C THR A 97 -20.14 6.06 -13.43
N GLU A 98 -19.97 6.15 -12.11
CA GLU A 98 -21.03 6.61 -11.22
C GLU A 98 -20.64 7.99 -10.69
N LYS A 99 -21.60 8.92 -10.85
CA LYS A 99 -21.45 10.35 -10.61
C LYS A 99 -21.46 10.67 -9.12
N THR A 100 -20.39 11.27 -8.63
CA THR A 100 -20.47 12.30 -7.59
C THR A 100 -19.46 13.40 -7.96
N GLU A 101 -19.90 14.66 -7.92
CA GLU A 101 -19.22 15.81 -8.48
C GLU A 101 -17.91 16.13 -7.76
N ALA A 102 -16.80 15.72 -8.38
CA ALA A 102 -15.48 16.33 -8.23
C ALA A 102 -14.79 16.19 -9.60
N LYS A 103 -14.01 17.18 -10.02
CA LYS A 103 -13.42 17.31 -11.35
C LYS A 103 -12.81 15.98 -11.84
N PRO A 104 -13.00 15.60 -13.11
CA PRO A 104 -12.55 14.32 -13.63
C PRO A 104 -11.01 14.28 -13.68
N VAL A 105 -10.44 13.38 -12.87
CA VAL A 105 -9.11 12.85 -13.12
C VAL A 105 -9.33 11.72 -14.11
N GLU A 106 -8.75 11.81 -15.30
CA GLU A 106 -8.80 10.75 -16.30
C GLU A 106 -8.19 9.47 -15.74
N VAL A 107 -9.03 8.51 -15.44
CA VAL A 107 -8.60 7.15 -15.07
C VAL A 107 -8.19 6.44 -16.36
N LYS A 108 -6.89 6.29 -16.54
CA LYS A 108 -6.34 5.50 -17.66
C LYS A 108 -6.53 4.00 -17.37
N THR A 109 -7.10 3.33 -18.36
CA THR A 109 -7.15 1.89 -18.69
C THR A 109 -6.75 0.89 -17.58
N GLU A 110 -7.68 0.08 -17.10
CA GLU A 110 -7.43 -1.05 -16.19
C GLU A 110 -6.56 -2.12 -16.89
N THR A 111 -5.25 -2.02 -16.74
CA THR A 111 -4.33 -3.15 -16.99
C THR A 111 -4.38 -4.05 -15.74
N ASN A 112 -4.41 -5.37 -15.90
CA ASN A 112 -4.35 -6.30 -14.76
C ASN A 112 -2.94 -6.29 -14.13
N TYR A 113 -2.66 -5.30 -13.31
CA TYR A 113 -1.36 -5.14 -12.64
C TYR A 113 -1.12 -6.19 -11.56
N ALA A 114 -2.18 -6.86 -11.06
CA ALA A 114 -2.02 -7.95 -10.10
C ALA A 114 -1.16 -9.08 -10.68
N ALA A 115 -1.30 -9.34 -11.99
CA ALA A 115 -0.48 -10.33 -12.66
C ALA A 115 1.01 -9.93 -12.79
N SER A 116 1.36 -8.65 -12.67
CA SER A 116 2.76 -8.20 -12.72
C SER A 116 3.57 -8.59 -11.47
N LEU A 117 2.90 -8.98 -10.38
CA LEU A 117 3.55 -9.54 -9.18
C LEU A 117 3.97 -11.00 -9.38
N ASN A 118 3.48 -11.68 -10.43
CA ASN A 118 3.88 -13.04 -10.73
C ASN A 118 5.35 -13.05 -11.15
N GLY A 119 6.18 -13.74 -10.37
CA GLY A 119 7.63 -13.82 -10.60
C GLY A 119 8.47 -12.77 -9.84
N ALA A 120 7.86 -11.91 -9.03
CA ALA A 120 8.56 -11.11 -8.05
C ALA A 120 9.32 -12.03 -7.08
N LYS A 121 10.57 -11.70 -6.73
CA LYS A 121 11.39 -12.50 -5.83
C LYS A 121 11.24 -12.06 -4.39
N GLU A 122 11.07 -10.78 -4.16
CA GLU A 122 10.91 -10.19 -2.84
C GLU A 122 9.83 -9.11 -2.83
N VAL A 123 8.86 -9.27 -1.93
CA VAL A 123 7.75 -8.34 -1.74
C VAL A 123 7.71 -7.91 -0.28
N ILE A 124 7.63 -6.59 -0.04
CA ILE A 124 7.48 -6.02 1.30
C ILE A 124 6.03 -5.52 1.47
N ILE A 125 5.36 -5.98 2.54
CA ILE A 125 4.02 -5.55 2.93
C ILE A 125 4.13 -4.55 4.09
N VAL A 126 3.49 -3.39 3.95
CA VAL A 126 3.44 -2.36 5.00
C VAL A 126 2.01 -2.26 5.53
N PRO A 127 1.69 -2.86 6.69
CA PRO A 127 0.36 -2.81 7.28
C PRO A 127 0.14 -1.51 8.05
N GLY A 128 -1.13 -1.07 8.14
CA GLY A 128 -1.51 0.09 8.92
C GLY A 128 -2.91 0.00 9.50
N TYR A 129 -3.37 1.08 10.14
CA TYR A 129 -4.65 1.10 10.86
C TYR A 129 -5.88 0.85 9.97
N GLY A 130 -5.84 1.27 8.70
CA GLY A 130 -6.92 0.97 7.76
C GLY A 130 -7.09 -0.53 7.51
N MET A 131 -6.02 -1.33 7.57
CA MET A 131 -6.12 -2.79 7.57
C MET A 131 -6.90 -3.29 8.79
N ALA A 132 -6.63 -2.74 9.97
CA ALA A 132 -7.33 -3.10 11.22
C ALA A 132 -8.82 -2.74 11.15
N ILE A 133 -9.17 -1.53 10.70
CA ILE A 133 -10.58 -1.10 10.53
C ILE A 133 -11.31 -2.00 9.54
N ALA A 134 -10.69 -2.33 8.43
CA ALA A 134 -11.26 -3.19 7.39
C ALA A 134 -11.26 -4.68 7.79
N GLN A 135 -10.66 -5.05 8.92
CA GLN A 135 -10.43 -6.44 9.35
C GLN A 135 -9.79 -7.28 8.22
N ALA A 136 -8.86 -6.67 7.48
CA ALA A 136 -8.28 -7.25 6.27
C ALA A 136 -7.02 -8.11 6.54
N GLN A 137 -6.59 -8.30 7.79
CA GLN A 137 -5.37 -9.03 8.15
C GLN A 137 -5.32 -10.45 7.58
N HIS A 138 -6.45 -11.16 7.59
CA HIS A 138 -6.54 -12.50 7.02
C HIS A 138 -6.43 -12.53 5.49
N LEU A 139 -6.95 -11.50 4.79
CA LEU A 139 -6.79 -11.34 3.34
C LEU A 139 -5.35 -10.99 2.97
N VAL A 140 -4.71 -10.19 3.80
CA VAL A 140 -3.29 -9.85 3.65
C VAL A 140 -2.43 -11.11 3.78
N LYS A 141 -2.75 -11.97 4.75
CA LYS A 141 -2.09 -13.28 4.88
C LYS A 141 -2.33 -14.16 3.64
N GLN A 142 -3.56 -14.25 3.14
CA GLN A 142 -3.88 -14.99 1.92
C GLN A 142 -3.10 -14.48 0.70
N LEU A 143 -2.96 -13.15 0.56
CA LEU A 143 -2.14 -12.55 -0.49
C LEU A 143 -0.67 -12.96 -0.35
N ALA A 144 -0.13 -12.88 0.87
CA ALA A 144 1.25 -13.26 1.15
C ALA A 144 1.49 -14.75 0.86
N ASP A 145 0.57 -15.64 1.27
CA ASP A 145 0.65 -17.07 1.01
C ASP A 145 0.63 -17.38 -0.49
N LYS A 146 -0.21 -16.66 -1.25
CA LYS A 146 -0.28 -16.80 -2.70
C LYS A 146 1.02 -16.37 -3.38
N LEU A 147 1.63 -15.28 -2.94
CA LEU A 147 2.93 -14.82 -3.42
C LEU A 147 4.03 -15.83 -3.06
N ALA A 148 4.04 -16.31 -1.81
CA ALA A 148 5.00 -17.32 -1.34
C ALA A 148 4.88 -18.65 -2.11
N ALA A 149 3.67 -19.09 -2.44
CA ALA A 149 3.43 -20.26 -3.29
C ALA A 149 4.03 -20.08 -4.70
N GLY A 150 4.13 -18.84 -5.20
CA GLY A 150 4.82 -18.47 -6.44
C GLY A 150 6.35 -18.40 -6.32
N GLY A 151 6.91 -18.63 -5.12
CA GLY A 151 8.35 -18.53 -4.85
C GLY A 151 8.83 -17.15 -4.41
N THR A 152 7.92 -16.23 -4.11
CA THR A 152 8.21 -14.88 -3.63
C THR A 152 8.52 -14.90 -2.13
N LYS A 153 9.60 -14.25 -1.70
CA LYS A 153 9.85 -13.98 -0.29
C LYS A 153 9.03 -12.76 0.14
N VAL A 154 8.17 -12.94 1.15
CA VAL A 154 7.33 -11.86 1.69
C VAL A 154 7.86 -11.42 3.05
N LYS A 155 7.94 -10.11 3.29
CA LYS A 155 8.32 -9.48 4.55
C LYS A 155 7.30 -8.43 4.94
N TYR A 156 7.08 -8.21 6.23
CA TYR A 156 6.19 -7.16 6.74
C TYR A 156 7.00 -6.05 7.41
N ALA A 157 6.85 -4.84 6.91
CA ALA A 157 7.50 -3.66 7.47
C ALA A 157 6.56 -2.95 8.43
N ILE A 158 6.89 -2.98 9.72
CA ILE A 158 6.07 -2.40 10.77
C ILE A 158 6.56 -0.99 11.09
N HIS A 159 5.68 -0.01 10.88
CA HIS A 159 5.96 1.36 11.31
C HIS A 159 5.67 1.51 12.81
N PRO A 160 6.55 2.15 13.61
CA PRO A 160 6.42 2.19 15.07
C PRO A 160 5.13 2.83 15.58
N VAL A 161 4.53 3.74 14.80
CA VAL A 161 3.27 4.41 15.16
C VAL A 161 2.08 3.93 14.30
N ALA A 162 2.21 2.80 13.58
CA ALA A 162 1.09 2.22 12.86
C ALA A 162 0.01 1.70 13.83
N GLY A 163 -1.23 2.08 13.59
CA GLY A 163 -2.37 1.65 14.41
C GLY A 163 -2.76 2.65 15.49
N ARG A 164 -3.19 2.17 16.65
CA ARG A 164 -3.70 2.97 17.78
C ARG A 164 -2.95 2.72 19.10
N MET A 165 -2.06 1.74 19.10
CA MET A 165 -1.25 1.40 20.27
C MET A 165 0.05 0.73 19.81
N PRO A 166 1.14 0.76 20.61
CA PRO A 166 2.37 0.06 20.30
C PRO A 166 2.11 -1.43 20.02
N GLY A 167 2.71 -1.96 18.95
CA GLY A 167 2.56 -3.37 18.58
C GLY A 167 1.20 -3.75 17.97
N HIS A 168 0.33 -2.78 17.67
CA HIS A 168 -1.01 -3.06 17.13
C HIS A 168 -0.96 -3.93 15.87
N MET A 169 -0.07 -3.60 14.93
CA MET A 169 0.05 -4.39 13.68
C MET A 169 0.62 -5.77 13.93
N ASN A 170 1.58 -5.90 14.83
CA ASN A 170 2.15 -7.20 15.21
C ASN A 170 1.07 -8.15 15.76
N VAL A 171 0.20 -7.66 16.64
CA VAL A 171 -0.89 -8.46 17.22
C VAL A 171 -1.87 -8.92 16.13
N LEU A 172 -2.31 -8.02 15.25
CA LEU A 172 -3.28 -8.36 14.19
C LEU A 172 -2.69 -9.33 13.16
N LEU A 173 -1.43 -9.18 12.81
CA LEU A 173 -0.77 -10.09 11.88
C LEU A 173 -0.53 -11.46 12.51
N CYS A 174 -0.15 -11.53 13.79
CA CYS A 174 -0.07 -12.79 14.53
C CYS A 174 -1.44 -13.48 14.67
N GLU A 175 -2.54 -12.71 14.85
CA GLU A 175 -3.91 -13.25 14.82
C GLU A 175 -4.26 -13.89 13.48
N ALA A 176 -3.67 -13.39 12.40
CA ALA A 176 -3.83 -13.92 11.05
C ALA A 176 -2.80 -15.02 10.70
N ASP A 177 -2.12 -15.60 11.67
CA ASP A 177 -1.09 -16.64 11.50
C ASP A 177 0.11 -16.19 10.64
N VAL A 178 0.51 -14.92 10.72
CA VAL A 178 1.78 -14.44 10.14
C VAL A 178 2.91 -14.76 11.11
N ASP A 179 3.97 -15.40 10.60
CA ASP A 179 5.15 -15.73 11.39
C ASP A 179 5.83 -14.45 11.90
N TYR A 180 6.20 -14.44 13.19
CA TYR A 180 6.84 -13.27 13.81
C TYR A 180 8.20 -12.95 13.17
N GLU A 181 8.88 -13.94 12.62
CA GLU A 181 10.16 -13.79 11.92
C GLU A 181 10.04 -12.99 10.60
N ASP A 182 8.82 -12.90 10.05
CA ASP A 182 8.54 -12.10 8.85
C ASP A 182 8.18 -10.64 9.18
N LEU A 183 8.07 -10.28 10.48
CA LEU A 183 7.76 -8.93 10.94
C LEU A 183 9.06 -8.16 11.23
N TYR A 184 9.29 -7.10 10.49
CA TYR A 184 10.50 -6.28 10.59
C TYR A 184 10.15 -4.87 11.07
N GLU A 185 10.94 -4.34 12.01
CA GLU A 185 10.85 -2.95 12.42
C GLU A 185 11.35 -2.02 11.30
N MET A 186 10.88 -0.78 11.31
CA MET A 186 11.19 0.22 10.29
C MET A 186 12.70 0.40 10.08
N ASP A 187 13.48 0.46 11.16
CA ASP A 187 14.92 0.71 11.09
C ASP A 187 15.68 -0.47 10.46
N ASP A 188 15.21 -1.69 10.65
CA ASP A 188 15.84 -2.90 10.10
C ASP A 188 15.52 -3.06 8.62
N ILE A 189 14.28 -2.74 8.20
CA ILE A 189 13.82 -3.02 6.84
C ILE A 189 14.01 -1.85 5.86
N ASN A 190 14.21 -0.63 6.33
CA ASN A 190 14.30 0.55 5.46
C ASN A 190 15.39 0.42 4.39
N SER A 191 16.49 -0.24 4.68
CA SER A 191 17.55 -0.48 3.69
C SER A 191 17.15 -1.48 2.59
N GLU A 192 16.21 -2.38 2.87
CA GLU A 192 15.78 -3.45 1.96
C GLU A 192 14.76 -2.99 0.92
N PHE A 193 14.03 -1.91 1.17
CA PHE A 193 13.11 -1.35 0.16
C PHE A 193 13.81 -1.02 -1.18
N LYS A 194 15.13 -0.81 -1.17
CA LYS A 194 15.93 -0.54 -2.38
C LYS A 194 16.13 -1.78 -3.25
N THR A 195 16.00 -2.96 -2.67
CA THR A 195 16.29 -4.25 -3.33
C THR A 195 15.04 -5.10 -3.54
N ALA A 196 13.95 -4.79 -2.87
CA ALA A 196 12.67 -5.49 -3.04
C ALA A 196 12.08 -5.27 -4.44
N ASP A 197 11.54 -6.32 -5.03
CA ASP A 197 10.86 -6.26 -6.34
C ASP A 197 9.53 -5.52 -6.24
N ALA A 198 8.85 -5.61 -5.07
CA ALA A 198 7.61 -4.89 -4.81
C ALA A 198 7.43 -4.59 -3.31
N THR A 199 6.72 -3.51 -3.00
CA THR A 199 6.29 -3.17 -1.64
C THR A 199 4.78 -3.00 -1.61
N ILE A 200 4.12 -3.67 -0.65
CA ILE A 200 2.67 -3.64 -0.44
C ILE A 200 2.39 -2.87 0.84
N VAL A 201 1.64 -1.76 0.77
CA VAL A 201 1.28 -0.97 1.96
C VAL A 201 -0.21 -1.08 2.25
N ILE A 202 -0.57 -1.49 3.47
CA ILE A 202 -1.93 -1.84 3.85
C ILE A 202 -2.42 -1.02 5.04
N GLY A 203 -3.27 -0.02 4.78
CA GLY A 203 -4.06 0.66 5.80
C GLY A 203 -3.32 1.59 6.74
N ALA A 204 -2.21 2.19 6.35
CA ALA A 204 -1.40 3.06 7.23
C ALA A 204 -1.80 4.55 7.13
N ASN A 205 -3.06 4.89 7.40
CA ASN A 205 -3.53 6.28 7.29
C ASN A 205 -3.36 7.11 8.58
N ASP A 206 -3.21 6.50 9.76
CA ASP A 206 -3.35 7.20 11.04
C ASP A 206 -2.07 7.19 11.92
N VAL A 207 -0.93 7.25 11.30
CA VAL A 207 0.33 7.21 12.04
C VAL A 207 0.69 8.54 12.72
N LEU A 208 -0.19 9.52 12.63
CA LEU A 208 0.01 10.88 13.12
C LEU A 208 -1.06 11.34 14.11
N ASN A 209 -1.48 10.49 15.02
CA ASN A 209 -2.26 11.03 16.12
C ASN A 209 -1.31 11.31 17.30
N PRO A 210 -1.09 12.61 17.69
CA PRO A 210 -0.33 12.95 18.87
C PRO A 210 -1.03 12.44 20.15
#